data_60ba6acda9dc05a952bc80d3d90aca23
#
_entry.id   60ba6acda9dc05a952bc80d3d90aca23
#
_cell.length_a   1.000
_cell.length_b   1.000
_cell.length_c   1.000
_cell.angle_alpha   90.00
_cell.angle_beta   90.00
_cell.angle_gamma   90.00
#
_symmetry.space_group_name_H-M   'P 1'
#
loop_
_entity.id
_entity.type
_entity.pdbx_description
1 polymer ?
#
loop_
_entity_poly.entity_id
_entity_poly.type
_entity_poly.pdbx_seq_one_letter_code
_entity_poly.pdbx_strand_id
1 'polypeptide(L)'
;MNIFVDTEQLKERAYSVAEVAYELNENMNRIENLILNLGVEWHGKSEIAFTAKILFVKKQFEALNDFFMDYSETIMAIINEYENTETQLLSQMGA
;
A
#
# COMPACT_ATOMS: atom_id res chain seq x y z
N MET A 1 10.68 -20.86 -24.31
CA MET A 1 10.20 -19.47 -24.18
C MET A 1 10.98 -18.77 -23.10
N ASN A 2 11.71 -17.75 -23.46
CA ASN A 2 12.49 -17.00 -22.48
C ASN A 2 11.58 -15.96 -21.84
N ILE A 3 11.21 -16.21 -20.58
CA ILE A 3 10.52 -15.21 -19.78
C ILE A 3 11.62 -14.44 -19.06
N PHE A 4 11.86 -13.24 -19.55
CA PHE A 4 12.82 -12.35 -18.93
C PHE A 4 12.11 -11.49 -17.89
N VAL A 5 12.50 -11.66 -16.62
CA VAL A 5 11.96 -10.87 -15.52
C VAL A 5 13.04 -9.91 -15.05
N ASP A 6 12.77 -8.62 -15.21
CA ASP A 6 13.63 -7.58 -14.69
C ASP A 6 13.29 -7.37 -13.21
N THR A 7 14.04 -8.05 -12.34
CA THR A 7 13.79 -8.01 -10.90
C THR A 7 14.04 -6.64 -10.30
N GLU A 8 14.98 -5.88 -10.82
CA GLU A 8 15.26 -4.52 -10.34
C GLU A 8 14.08 -3.58 -10.64
N GLN A 9 13.52 -3.67 -11.84
CA GLN A 9 12.36 -2.88 -12.23
C GLN A 9 11.13 -3.25 -11.39
N LEU A 10 10.93 -4.55 -11.14
CA LEU A 10 9.84 -5.01 -10.29
C LEU A 10 9.99 -4.52 -8.86
N LYS A 11 11.21 -4.50 -8.31
CA LYS A 11 11.49 -3.95 -6.98
C LYS A 11 11.11 -2.48 -6.91
N GLU A 12 11.51 -1.70 -7.91
CA GLU A 12 11.17 -0.27 -7.99
C GLU A 12 9.67 -0.06 -8.00
N ARG A 13 8.94 -0.87 -8.76
CA ARG A 13 7.47 -0.80 -8.82
C ARG A 13 6.83 -1.18 -7.49
N ALA A 14 7.34 -2.23 -6.84
CA ALA A 14 6.85 -2.63 -5.52
C ALA A 14 7.07 -1.53 -4.48
N TYR A 15 8.23 -0.89 -4.48
CA TYR A 15 8.51 0.25 -3.60
C TYR A 15 7.60 1.44 -3.92
N SER A 16 7.35 1.70 -5.20
CA SER A 16 6.45 2.79 -5.62
C SER A 16 5.03 2.56 -5.13
N VAL A 17 4.53 1.32 -5.20
CA VAL A 17 3.20 0.97 -4.67
C VAL A 17 3.15 1.20 -3.16
N ALA A 18 4.16 0.75 -2.43
CA ALA A 18 4.25 0.95 -0.97
C ALA A 18 4.30 2.43 -0.61
N GLU A 19 5.04 3.23 -1.37
CA GLU A 19 5.14 4.68 -1.17
C GLU A 19 3.80 5.37 -1.39
N VAL A 20 3.07 5.01 -2.45
CA VAL A 20 1.73 5.55 -2.71
C VAL A 20 0.77 5.16 -1.59
N ALA A 21 0.83 3.93 -1.10
CA ALA A 21 0.01 3.48 0.03
C ALA A 21 0.30 4.31 1.29
N TYR A 22 1.57 4.59 1.56
CA TYR A 22 1.98 5.43 2.68
C TYR A 22 1.44 6.86 2.54
N GLU A 23 1.57 7.45 1.35
CA GLU A 23 1.05 8.80 1.07
C GLU A 23 -0.46 8.85 1.21
N LEU A 24 -1.16 7.83 0.74
CA LEU A 24 -2.61 7.72 0.86
C LEU A 24 -3.02 7.72 2.34
N ASN A 25 -2.32 6.95 3.17
CA ASN A 25 -2.58 6.88 4.60
C ASN A 25 -2.33 8.25 5.28
N GLU A 26 -1.25 8.93 4.92
CA GLU A 26 -0.94 10.26 5.44
C GLU A 26 -2.02 11.27 5.05
N ASN A 27 -2.44 11.26 3.78
CA ASN A 27 -3.50 12.14 3.30
C ASN A 27 -4.82 11.87 4.00
N MET A 28 -5.14 10.62 4.27
CA MET A 28 -6.35 10.26 5.01
C MET A 28 -6.31 10.80 6.45
N ASN A 29 -5.15 10.72 7.10
CA ASN A 29 -4.97 11.26 8.45
C ASN A 29 -5.13 12.79 8.46
N ARG A 30 -4.63 13.48 7.45
CA ARG A 30 -4.81 14.94 7.31
C ARG A 30 -6.28 15.30 7.14
N ILE A 31 -7.00 14.55 6.30
CA ILE A 31 -8.43 14.76 6.09
C ILE A 31 -9.18 14.56 7.39
N GLU A 32 -8.88 13.48 8.12
CA GLU A 32 -9.51 13.21 9.41
C GLU A 32 -9.29 14.36 10.40
N ASN A 33 -8.06 14.88 10.50
CA ASN A 33 -7.74 15.99 11.39
C ASN A 33 -8.49 17.26 11.02
N LEU A 34 -8.59 17.55 9.71
CA LEU A 34 -9.36 18.70 9.23
C LEU A 34 -10.84 18.59 9.60
N ILE A 35 -11.38 17.39 9.50
CA ILE A 35 -12.80 17.13 9.83
C ILE A 35 -13.04 17.24 11.34
N LEU A 36 -12.13 16.71 12.14
CA LEU A 36 -12.23 16.85 13.60
C LEU A 36 -12.20 18.32 14.03
N ASN A 37 -11.37 19.13 13.39
CA ASN A 37 -11.33 20.57 13.64
C ASN A 37 -12.63 21.26 13.23
N LEU A 38 -13.23 20.85 12.11
CA LEU A 38 -14.54 21.33 11.70
C LEU A 38 -15.61 20.98 12.73
N GLY A 39 -15.56 19.78 13.29
CA GLY A 39 -16.50 19.30 14.29
C GLY A 39 -16.53 20.14 15.55
N VAL A 40 -15.42 20.82 15.90
CA VAL A 40 -15.36 21.73 17.04
C VAL A 40 -16.26 22.96 16.82
N GLU A 41 -16.37 23.40 15.56
CA GLU A 41 -17.16 24.58 15.20
C GLU A 41 -18.57 24.24 14.73
N TRP A 42 -18.81 23.01 14.32
CA TRP A 42 -20.05 22.55 13.72
C TRP A 42 -20.76 21.54 14.63
N HIS A 43 -21.88 21.95 15.20
CA HIS A 43 -22.64 21.12 16.14
C HIS A 43 -24.02 20.78 15.57
N GLY A 44 -24.48 19.55 15.81
CA GLY A 44 -25.82 19.13 15.48
C GLY A 44 -25.91 17.78 14.75
N LYS A 45 -27.11 17.44 14.31
CA LYS A 45 -27.38 16.15 13.66
C LYS A 45 -26.61 15.99 12.34
N SER A 46 -26.45 17.08 11.60
CA SER A 46 -25.70 17.05 10.32
C SER A 46 -24.23 16.74 10.54
N GLU A 47 -23.65 17.26 11.61
CA GLU A 47 -22.26 16.97 11.98
C GLU A 47 -22.08 15.51 12.34
N ILE A 48 -22.99 14.92 13.13
CA ILE A 48 -22.95 13.50 13.49
C ILE A 48 -23.04 12.62 12.25
N ALA A 49 -23.99 12.91 11.34
CA ALA A 49 -24.17 12.15 10.11
C ALA A 49 -22.93 12.24 9.20
N PHE A 50 -22.33 13.42 9.10
CA PHE A 50 -21.14 13.67 8.30
C PHE A 50 -19.94 12.91 8.87
N THR A 51 -19.75 12.98 10.19
CA THR A 51 -18.66 12.27 10.87
C THR A 51 -18.78 10.76 10.66
N ALA A 52 -20.00 10.21 10.75
CA ALA A 52 -20.23 8.78 10.50
C ALA A 52 -19.82 8.38 9.08
N LYS A 53 -20.15 9.21 8.08
CA LYS A 53 -19.75 8.97 6.68
C LYS A 53 -18.24 8.99 6.52
N ILE A 54 -17.56 9.93 7.16
CA ILE A 54 -16.12 10.04 7.08
C ILE A 54 -15.44 8.84 7.72
N LEU A 55 -15.93 8.35 8.85
CA LEU A 55 -15.41 7.14 9.47
C LEU A 55 -15.60 5.91 8.56
N PHE A 56 -16.72 5.84 7.86
CA PHE A 56 -16.96 4.78 6.90
C PHE A 56 -15.95 4.83 5.75
N VAL A 57 -15.73 6.00 5.17
CA VAL A 57 -14.77 6.22 4.10
C VAL A 57 -13.35 5.89 4.57
N LYS A 58 -13.00 6.30 5.79
CA LYS A 58 -11.69 6.00 6.40
C LYS A 58 -11.43 4.50 6.43
N LYS A 59 -12.41 3.69 6.85
CA LYS A 59 -12.27 2.23 6.87
C LYS A 59 -12.02 1.66 5.49
N GLN A 60 -12.67 2.21 4.46
CA GLN A 60 -12.44 1.80 3.08
C GLN A 60 -11.03 2.15 2.61
N PHE A 61 -10.52 3.32 2.97
CA PHE A 61 -9.14 3.71 2.66
C PHE A 61 -8.13 2.84 3.38
N GLU A 62 -8.38 2.47 4.63
CA GLU A 62 -7.53 1.56 5.37
C GLU A 62 -7.45 0.18 4.69
N ALA A 63 -8.60 -0.35 4.26
CA ALA A 63 -8.66 -1.61 3.54
C ALA A 63 -7.90 -1.55 2.22
N LEU A 64 -8.04 -0.45 1.48
CA LEU A 64 -7.32 -0.22 0.24
C LEU A 64 -5.81 -0.11 0.48
N ASN A 65 -5.42 0.59 1.53
CA ASN A 65 -4.02 0.72 1.93
C ASN A 65 -3.42 -0.65 2.25
N ASP A 66 -4.12 -1.45 3.04
CA ASP A 66 -3.69 -2.81 3.40
C ASP A 66 -3.54 -3.69 2.14
N PHE A 67 -4.46 -3.56 1.19
CA PHE A 67 -4.39 -4.26 -0.08
C PHE A 67 -3.12 -3.90 -0.84
N PHE A 68 -2.78 -2.63 -0.93
CA PHE A 68 -1.58 -2.18 -1.64
C PHE A 68 -0.31 -2.62 -0.92
N MET A 69 -0.29 -2.60 0.40
CA MET A 69 0.86 -3.08 1.17
C MET A 69 1.05 -4.59 0.99
N ASP A 70 -0.03 -5.36 1.04
CA ASP A 70 0.02 -6.81 0.78
C ASP A 70 0.50 -7.09 -0.65
N TYR A 71 0.03 -6.33 -1.62
CA TYR A 71 0.46 -6.44 -3.01
C TYR A 71 1.97 -6.21 -3.13
N SER A 72 2.47 -5.13 -2.52
CA SER A 72 3.90 -4.81 -2.53
C SER A 72 4.73 -5.94 -1.88
N GLU A 73 4.31 -6.42 -0.72
CA GLU A 73 4.98 -7.51 -0.01
C GLU A 73 4.98 -8.80 -0.83
N THR A 74 3.86 -9.12 -1.48
CA THR A 74 3.75 -10.30 -2.33
C THR A 74 4.70 -10.21 -3.52
N ILE A 75 4.79 -9.06 -4.17
CA ILE A 75 5.72 -8.85 -5.28
C ILE A 75 7.16 -9.02 -4.81
N MET A 76 7.53 -8.45 -3.65
CA MET A 76 8.86 -8.59 -3.09
C MET A 76 9.19 -10.05 -2.75
N ALA A 77 8.22 -10.80 -2.21
CA ALA A 77 8.41 -12.23 -1.93
C ALA A 77 8.65 -13.03 -3.20
N ILE A 78 7.90 -12.75 -4.26
CA ILE A 78 8.07 -13.40 -5.57
C ILE A 78 9.46 -13.09 -6.14
N ILE A 79 9.89 -11.85 -6.06
CA ILE A 79 11.21 -11.43 -6.54
C ILE A 79 12.31 -12.17 -5.79
N ASN A 80 12.21 -12.22 -4.45
CA ASN A 80 13.20 -12.90 -3.63
C ASN A 80 13.29 -14.40 -3.95
N GLU A 81 12.14 -15.05 -4.16
CA GLU A 81 12.11 -16.45 -4.55
C GLU A 81 12.73 -16.67 -5.93
N TYR A 82 12.42 -15.80 -6.88
CA TYR A 82 13.01 -15.86 -8.22
C TYR A 82 14.53 -15.69 -8.17
N GLU A 83 15.04 -14.72 -7.43
CA GLU A 83 16.46 -14.48 -7.29
C GLU A 83 17.18 -15.63 -6.60
N ASN A 84 16.57 -16.24 -5.58
CA ASN A 84 17.10 -17.41 -4.91
C ASN A 84 17.19 -18.61 -5.85
N THR A 85 16.14 -18.85 -6.64
CA THR A 85 16.14 -19.92 -7.62
C THR A 85 17.23 -19.73 -8.66
N GLU A 86 17.38 -18.51 -9.18
CA GLU A 86 18.42 -18.17 -10.13
C GLU A 86 19.82 -18.40 -9.55
N THR A 87 20.03 -17.97 -8.31
CA THR A 87 21.30 -18.18 -7.60
C THR A 87 21.61 -19.65 -7.42
N GLN A 88 20.61 -20.47 -7.05
CA GLN A 88 20.78 -21.91 -6.91
C GLN A 88 21.16 -22.57 -8.24
N LEU A 89 20.50 -22.18 -9.34
CA LEU A 89 20.81 -22.69 -10.66
C LEU A 89 22.24 -22.34 -11.07
N LEU A 90 22.66 -21.12 -10.86
CA LEU A 90 24.01 -20.67 -11.17
C LEU A 90 25.06 -21.44 -10.34
N SER A 91 24.75 -21.67 -9.06
CA SER A 91 25.62 -22.45 -8.17
C SER A 91 25.76 -23.89 -8.66
N GLN A 92 24.68 -24.52 -9.09
CA GLN A 92 24.70 -25.88 -9.65
C GLN A 92 25.45 -25.95 -10.97
N MET A 93 25.33 -24.93 -11.80
CA MET A 93 26.00 -24.88 -13.09
C MET A 93 27.50 -24.57 -12.95
N GLY A 94 27.87 -23.83 -11.92
CA GLY A 94 29.25 -23.46 -11.65
C GLY A 94 30.08 -24.51 -10.91
N ALA A 95 29.42 -25.54 -10.44
CA ALA A 95 30.11 -26.65 -9.74
C ALA A 95 30.79 -27.64 -10.73
#